data_54138e10c5cf03be0b8727fe7d5bb11a
#
_entry.id   54138e10c5cf03be0b8727fe7d5bb11a
#
_cell.length_a   1.000
_cell.length_b   1.000
_cell.length_c   1.000
_cell.angle_alpha   90.00
_cell.angle_beta   90.00
_cell.angle_gamma   90.00
#
_symmetry.space_group_name_H-M   'P 1'
#
loop_
_entity.id
_entity.type
_entity.pdbx_description
1 polymer ?
#
loop_
_entity_poly.entity_id
_entity_poly.type
_entity_poly.pdbx_seq_one_letter_code
_entity_poly.pdbx_strand_id
1 'polypeptide(L)'
;MPEQTRATRRGGRDHDRSLLLRAAAVVAGAGLALAGCGTVMPGAVVGDRATEGAVSATAQGVGPGVTDDAVKVVFVGVDLKGVQKLTGFKTADAGDPEAQVEALEAWVNAHGGIAGRRLDAVFRLYDAQNDSPAAEEQLCNKITQDDQAFAVVLTGQFQSNARPCYAQRETLVLDTTLVATDDVTYDELSPYLWSPSFPAYDGFVEAFVAALSEQAFFEGRERVGVVADDSPINRRVVEELATPLLEEAGVEPEIAWVDTTDQGSLFQGNDQAAVTFRSAGIDRVMFLGGARLASIFATVASAQSFTATYAISSFDNPSFFVNNPETIDPAVLEGMVGLGFNPSQDVADDQLAWPTSEAETQCVEMYAEAGISFDSRESARVALPYCDAARLLQLGAQDLTDNLNASAWGSAVEDVGTDFVPATGFTGALGPGRRAASGSYRTMAFDDGCSCFVYEDGDVAFPQP
;
A
#
# COMPACT_ATOMS: atom_id res chain seq x y z
N MET A 1 -16.92 -56.06 32.15
CA MET A 1 -18.11 -56.94 32.22
C MET A 1 -19.28 -56.13 32.72
N PRO A 2 -20.47 -56.23 32.18
CA PRO A 2 -20.91 -56.41 30.77
C PRO A 2 -21.75 -55.19 30.33
N GLU A 3 -22.32 -54.98 29.24
CA GLU A 3 -22.90 -55.71 28.09
C GLU A 3 -23.38 -54.65 27.10
N GLN A 4 -23.04 -54.66 25.91
CA GLN A 4 -23.75 -54.97 24.70
C GLN A 4 -25.27 -54.70 24.67
N THR A 5 -25.73 -53.87 23.74
CA THR A 5 -26.81 -54.32 22.86
C THR A 5 -26.79 -53.57 21.52
N ARG A 6 -26.72 -54.37 20.46
CA ARG A 6 -26.97 -54.09 19.02
C ARG A 6 -28.48 -53.93 18.78
N ALA A 7 -28.85 -53.15 17.77
CA ALA A 7 -29.93 -53.50 16.81
C ALA A 7 -29.86 -52.54 15.60
N THR A 8 -29.52 -53.01 14.54
CA THR A 8 -29.84 -53.24 13.15
C THR A 8 -31.28 -53.00 12.71
N ARG A 9 -31.44 -52.31 11.55
CA ARG A 9 -32.25 -52.68 10.34
C ARG A 9 -32.40 -51.41 9.47
N ARG A 10 -31.92 -51.37 8.24
CA ARG A 10 -32.26 -51.99 6.95
C ARG A 10 -33.58 -51.48 6.35
N GLY A 11 -33.48 -51.05 5.13
CA GLY A 11 -34.46 -50.90 4.05
C GLY A 11 -34.39 -49.51 3.43
N GLY A 12 -34.12 -49.27 2.21
CA GLY A 12 -33.98 -50.07 1.01
C GLY A 12 -34.88 -49.53 -0.11
N ARG A 13 -34.27 -49.36 -1.28
CA ARG A 13 -34.88 -49.20 -2.61
C ARG A 13 -35.43 -47.85 -2.99
N ASP A 14 -35.01 -47.32 -4.02
CA ASP A 14 -34.76 -47.59 -5.47
C ASP A 14 -35.81 -46.90 -6.36
N HIS A 15 -35.36 -46.54 -7.52
CA HIS A 15 -36.08 -46.14 -8.74
C HIS A 15 -36.51 -44.66 -8.83
N ASP A 16 -36.40 -43.96 -9.93
CA ASP A 16 -36.16 -44.40 -11.29
C ASP A 16 -35.69 -43.20 -12.14
N ARG A 17 -35.05 -43.55 -13.19
CA ARG A 17 -34.62 -42.82 -14.37
C ARG A 17 -35.80 -42.20 -15.14
N SER A 18 -35.47 -41.16 -15.85
CA SER A 18 -35.73 -41.01 -17.30
C SER A 18 -36.12 -39.58 -17.65
N LEU A 19 -35.39 -39.02 -18.53
CA LEU A 19 -35.49 -38.91 -19.97
C LEU A 19 -36.06 -37.57 -20.45
N LEU A 20 -35.18 -36.82 -21.12
CA LEU A 20 -35.29 -36.30 -22.50
C LEU A 20 -36.47 -35.34 -22.82
N LEU A 21 -36.23 -34.17 -23.34
CA LEU A 21 -36.10 -33.82 -24.75
C LEU A 21 -36.49 -32.35 -25.01
N ARG A 22 -35.61 -31.66 -25.66
CA ARG A 22 -35.79 -30.71 -26.77
C ARG A 22 -37.08 -29.87 -26.87
N ALA A 23 -36.88 -28.56 -27.02
CA ALA A 23 -37.43 -27.86 -28.17
C ALA A 23 -36.74 -26.49 -28.35
N ALA A 24 -36.17 -26.34 -29.54
CA ALA A 24 -35.76 -25.08 -30.12
C ALA A 24 -37.00 -24.36 -30.68
N ALA A 25 -37.04 -23.04 -30.55
CA ALA A 25 -37.92 -22.22 -31.37
C ALA A 25 -37.17 -20.96 -31.80
N VAL A 26 -36.85 -20.95 -33.08
CA VAL A 26 -36.45 -19.78 -33.87
C VAL A 26 -37.69 -18.96 -34.18
N VAL A 27 -37.64 -17.63 -33.94
CA VAL A 27 -38.51 -16.70 -34.66
C VAL A 27 -37.65 -15.54 -35.13
N ALA A 28 -37.56 -15.46 -36.47
CA ALA A 28 -37.06 -14.31 -37.21
C ALA A 28 -38.20 -13.32 -37.47
N GLY A 29 -37.92 -12.06 -37.57
CA GLY A 29 -38.83 -11.03 -38.04
C GLY A 29 -38.22 -9.64 -38.03
N ALA A 30 -37.65 -9.26 -39.15
CA ALA A 30 -37.89 -8.06 -39.99
C ALA A 30 -38.04 -6.73 -39.23
N GLY A 31 -37.13 -5.77 -39.30
CA GLY A 31 -36.82 -4.94 -40.49
C GLY A 31 -37.63 -3.67 -40.49
N LEU A 32 -36.95 -2.52 -40.23
CA LEU A 32 -37.33 -1.24 -40.83
C LEU A 32 -36.14 -0.27 -40.81
N ALA A 33 -35.65 -0.02 -42.00
CA ALA A 33 -34.66 1.03 -42.29
C ALA A 33 -35.35 2.40 -42.33
N LEU A 34 -34.71 3.41 -41.75
CA LEU A 34 -34.91 4.79 -42.10
C LEU A 34 -33.58 5.47 -42.35
N ALA A 35 -33.41 5.79 -43.61
CA ALA A 35 -32.27 6.53 -44.13
C ALA A 35 -32.36 8.01 -43.72
N GLY A 36 -31.28 8.58 -43.25
CA GLY A 36 -31.07 9.99 -43.08
C GLY A 36 -29.72 10.36 -43.69
N CYS A 37 -29.74 10.96 -44.88
CA CYS A 37 -28.61 11.54 -45.57
C CYS A 37 -28.06 12.74 -44.80
N GLY A 38 -26.76 12.78 -44.61
CA GLY A 38 -26.02 13.93 -44.12
C GLY A 38 -24.60 13.92 -44.68
N THR A 39 -24.39 14.80 -45.58
CA THR A 39 -23.28 15.11 -46.48
C THR A 39 -21.86 14.99 -45.92
N VAL A 40 -21.05 14.31 -46.70
CA VAL A 40 -19.58 14.28 -46.61
C VAL A 40 -19.06 15.64 -47.15
N MET A 41 -18.13 16.26 -46.40
CA MET A 41 -17.20 17.23 -46.98
C MET A 41 -15.76 16.80 -46.74
N PRO A 42 -14.90 16.77 -47.75
CA PRO A 42 -13.49 16.52 -47.59
C PRO A 42 -12.73 17.84 -47.42
N GLY A 43 -11.80 17.85 -46.49
CA GLY A 43 -10.87 18.97 -46.31
C GLY A 43 -9.72 18.57 -45.43
N ALA A 44 -8.72 17.93 -46.08
CA ALA A 44 -7.40 17.77 -45.47
C ALA A 44 -6.71 19.12 -45.48
N VAL A 45 -6.35 19.65 -44.31
CA VAL A 45 -5.29 20.65 -44.17
C VAL A 45 -4.27 20.09 -43.20
N VAL A 46 -3.13 19.73 -43.70
CA VAL A 46 -1.90 19.50 -42.94
C VAL A 46 -1.46 20.86 -42.41
N GLY A 47 -1.53 21.03 -41.11
CA GLY A 47 -1.07 22.19 -40.38
C GLY A 47 -0.16 21.81 -39.24
N ASP A 48 1.00 22.43 -39.24
CA ASP A 48 2.16 22.29 -38.38
C ASP A 48 1.93 21.92 -36.94
N ARG A 49 2.72 20.97 -36.46
CA ARG A 49 2.96 20.74 -35.01
C ARG A 49 3.62 21.98 -34.41
N ALA A 50 2.86 22.83 -33.82
CA ALA A 50 3.34 23.69 -32.77
C ALA A 50 3.38 22.85 -31.48
N THR A 51 4.56 22.58 -30.97
CA THR A 51 4.80 22.17 -29.60
C THR A 51 4.53 23.36 -28.70
N GLU A 52 3.27 23.57 -28.36
CA GLU A 52 2.92 24.39 -27.20
C GLU A 52 2.90 23.48 -25.98
N GLY A 53 3.84 23.72 -25.05
CA GLY A 53 3.79 23.18 -23.74
C GLY A 53 2.42 23.52 -23.13
N ALA A 54 1.64 22.50 -22.83
CA ALA A 54 0.41 22.66 -22.07
C ALA A 54 0.82 23.11 -20.66
N VAL A 55 0.83 24.43 -20.44
CA VAL A 55 0.73 24.99 -19.10
C VAL A 55 -0.64 24.55 -18.61
N SER A 56 -0.66 23.58 -17.69
CA SER A 56 -1.87 23.12 -17.02
C SER A 56 -2.51 24.37 -16.40
N ALA A 57 -3.68 24.77 -16.89
CA ALA A 57 -4.41 25.88 -16.30
C ALA A 57 -4.81 25.43 -14.90
N THR A 58 -4.16 26.00 -13.87
CA THR A 58 -4.49 25.74 -12.45
C THR A 58 -5.98 26.00 -12.27
N ALA A 59 -6.74 25.01 -11.78
CA ALA A 59 -8.15 25.18 -11.49
C ALA A 59 -8.32 26.36 -10.52
N GLN A 60 -9.27 27.25 -10.81
CA GLN A 60 -9.54 28.40 -9.96
C GLN A 60 -10.63 28.06 -8.94
N GLY A 61 -10.47 28.55 -7.70
CA GLY A 61 -11.44 28.36 -6.62
C GLY A 61 -11.02 27.28 -5.63
N VAL A 62 -11.92 27.00 -4.71
CA VAL A 62 -11.69 26.02 -3.63
C VAL A 62 -12.27 24.66 -3.99
N GLY A 63 -11.63 23.59 -3.52
CA GLY A 63 -12.08 22.20 -3.72
C GLY A 63 -13.23 21.80 -2.80
N PRO A 64 -13.74 20.54 -2.96
CA PRO A 64 -14.74 20.00 -2.05
C PRO A 64 -14.21 20.03 -0.60
N GLY A 65 -15.11 20.15 0.38
CA GLY A 65 -14.76 20.17 1.80
C GLY A 65 -14.02 21.41 2.30
N VAL A 66 -13.76 22.41 1.43
CA VAL A 66 -13.16 23.69 1.79
C VAL A 66 -14.24 24.73 1.94
N THR A 67 -14.35 25.34 3.12
CA THR A 67 -15.24 26.46 3.42
C THR A 67 -14.44 27.69 3.80
N ASP A 68 -15.10 28.83 4.09
CA ASP A 68 -14.38 30.03 4.55
C ASP A 68 -13.63 29.81 5.87
N ASP A 69 -14.13 28.93 6.74
CA ASP A 69 -13.65 28.73 8.10
C ASP A 69 -12.88 27.42 8.33
N ALA A 70 -13.08 26.42 7.47
CA ALA A 70 -12.56 25.07 7.71
C ALA A 70 -12.21 24.30 6.43
N VAL A 71 -11.27 23.36 6.56
CA VAL A 71 -10.90 22.35 5.57
C VAL A 71 -11.18 20.98 6.18
N LYS A 72 -12.07 20.22 5.58
CA LYS A 72 -12.42 18.89 6.07
C LYS A 72 -11.46 17.84 5.52
N VAL A 73 -10.85 17.09 6.43
CA VAL A 73 -9.93 15.97 6.12
C VAL A 73 -10.38 14.73 6.88
N VAL A 74 -10.53 13.61 6.16
CA VAL A 74 -10.86 12.33 6.77
C VAL A 74 -9.57 11.54 7.00
N PHE A 75 -9.35 11.08 8.22
CA PHE A 75 -8.29 10.17 8.59
C PHE A 75 -8.87 8.77 8.77
N VAL A 76 -8.33 7.79 8.04
CA VAL A 76 -8.78 6.41 8.11
C VAL A 76 -7.79 5.59 8.90
N GLY A 77 -8.24 4.97 9.98
CA GLY A 77 -7.46 4.00 10.77
C GLY A 77 -7.99 2.59 10.60
N VAL A 78 -7.18 1.60 10.96
CA VAL A 78 -7.53 0.18 10.89
C VAL A 78 -7.70 -0.40 12.29
N ASP A 79 -8.67 -1.29 12.46
CA ASP A 79 -8.86 -2.08 13.70
C ASP A 79 -7.76 -3.14 13.85
N LEU A 80 -6.56 -2.70 14.23
CA LEU A 80 -5.43 -3.60 14.48
C LEU A 80 -5.70 -4.57 15.63
N LYS A 81 -6.47 -4.18 16.65
CA LYS A 81 -6.81 -5.05 17.79
C LYS A 81 -7.72 -6.20 17.35
N GLY A 82 -8.65 -5.93 16.45
CA GLY A 82 -9.48 -6.95 15.80
C GLY A 82 -8.65 -7.95 14.99
N VAL A 83 -7.72 -7.46 14.19
CA VAL A 83 -6.79 -8.28 13.40
C VAL A 83 -5.91 -9.15 14.31
N GLN A 84 -5.29 -8.57 15.33
CA GLN A 84 -4.45 -9.30 16.29
C GLN A 84 -5.24 -10.42 17.01
N LYS A 85 -6.46 -10.13 17.42
CA LYS A 85 -7.33 -11.12 18.07
C LYS A 85 -7.67 -12.28 17.14
N LEU A 86 -7.83 -12.02 15.87
CA LEU A 86 -8.16 -13.04 14.85
C LEU A 86 -6.95 -13.90 14.50
N THR A 87 -5.79 -13.27 14.27
CA THR A 87 -4.59 -13.93 13.75
C THR A 87 -3.66 -14.44 14.83
N GLY A 88 -3.75 -13.91 16.05
CA GLY A 88 -2.80 -14.13 17.13
C GLY A 88 -1.48 -13.36 16.97
N PHE A 89 -1.32 -12.59 15.92
CA PHE A 89 -0.13 -11.80 15.65
C PHE A 89 0.05 -10.67 16.67
N LYS A 90 1.29 -10.45 17.09
CA LYS A 90 1.67 -9.41 18.04
C LYS A 90 2.35 -8.27 17.31
N THR A 91 1.98 -7.06 17.64
CA THR A 91 2.66 -5.82 17.27
C THR A 91 2.67 -4.90 18.48
N ALA A 92 3.55 -3.89 18.52
CA ALA A 92 3.53 -2.89 19.57
C ALA A 92 2.14 -2.21 19.65
N ASP A 93 1.74 -1.80 20.84
CA ASP A 93 0.50 -1.03 21.01
C ASP A 93 0.69 0.36 20.38
N ALA A 94 -0.06 0.64 19.33
CA ALA A 94 -0.03 1.92 18.63
C ALA A 94 -0.92 2.99 19.29
N GLY A 95 -1.53 2.69 20.44
CA GLY A 95 -2.43 3.62 21.13
C GLY A 95 -3.81 3.70 20.49
N ASP A 96 -4.45 4.85 20.68
CA ASP A 96 -5.78 5.16 20.15
C ASP A 96 -5.64 6.08 18.92
N PRO A 97 -5.92 5.58 17.70
CA PRO A 97 -5.76 6.37 16.49
C PRO A 97 -6.75 7.55 16.40
N GLU A 98 -7.94 7.47 16.99
CA GLU A 98 -8.89 8.59 17.03
C GLU A 98 -8.33 9.73 17.90
N ALA A 99 -7.81 9.41 19.08
CA ALA A 99 -7.14 10.39 19.94
C ALA A 99 -5.89 11.00 19.27
N GLN A 100 -5.15 10.23 18.48
CA GLN A 100 -4.03 10.75 17.70
C GLN A 100 -4.48 11.77 16.65
N VAL A 101 -5.59 11.52 15.96
CA VAL A 101 -6.17 12.46 14.99
C VAL A 101 -6.68 13.72 15.67
N GLU A 102 -7.35 13.61 16.83
CA GLU A 102 -7.77 14.76 17.63
C GLU A 102 -6.57 15.63 18.08
N ALA A 103 -5.47 14.99 18.47
CA ALA A 103 -4.24 15.69 18.82
C ALA A 103 -3.65 16.47 17.65
N LEU A 104 -3.58 15.86 16.47
CA LEU A 104 -3.14 16.53 15.23
C LEU A 104 -4.04 17.69 14.85
N GLU A 105 -5.38 17.51 14.92
CA GLU A 105 -6.32 18.61 14.67
C GLU A 105 -6.06 19.79 15.58
N ALA A 106 -5.93 19.54 16.88
CA ALA A 106 -5.67 20.58 17.87
C ALA A 106 -4.35 21.31 17.58
N TRP A 107 -3.28 20.57 17.27
CA TRP A 107 -1.97 21.13 16.98
C TRP A 107 -1.99 21.96 15.68
N VAL A 108 -2.51 21.42 14.58
CA VAL A 108 -2.64 22.11 13.28
C VAL A 108 -3.42 23.40 13.45
N ASN A 109 -4.54 23.38 14.18
CA ASN A 109 -5.36 24.54 14.43
C ASN A 109 -4.67 25.61 15.29
N ALA A 110 -3.82 25.22 16.21
CA ALA A 110 -3.01 26.15 16.99
C ALA A 110 -1.85 26.78 16.17
N HIS A 111 -1.41 26.12 15.09
CA HIS A 111 -0.27 26.51 14.27
C HIS A 111 -0.65 27.00 12.87
N GLY A 112 -1.77 27.70 12.73
CA GLY A 112 -2.18 28.39 11.51
C GLY A 112 -3.16 27.64 10.62
N GLY A 113 -3.51 26.40 10.95
CA GLY A 113 -4.49 25.61 10.20
C GLY A 113 -4.01 25.19 8.81
N ILE A 114 -4.95 24.99 7.91
CA ILE A 114 -4.73 24.66 6.48
C ILE A 114 -5.15 25.88 5.65
N ALA A 115 -4.21 26.54 4.99
CA ALA A 115 -4.49 27.78 4.25
C ALA A 115 -5.20 28.86 5.10
N GLY A 116 -4.84 28.99 6.38
CA GLY A 116 -5.45 29.93 7.33
C GLY A 116 -6.85 29.52 7.83
N ARG A 117 -7.35 28.34 7.47
CA ARG A 117 -8.62 27.76 7.93
C ARG A 117 -8.39 26.69 8.97
N ARG A 118 -9.40 26.43 9.81
CA ARG A 118 -9.30 25.29 10.74
C ARG A 118 -9.27 23.97 9.97
N LEU A 119 -8.44 23.05 10.40
CA LEU A 119 -8.61 21.64 10.11
C LEU A 119 -9.90 21.15 10.79
N ASP A 120 -10.80 20.52 10.04
CA ASP A 120 -11.99 19.78 10.51
C ASP A 120 -11.71 18.30 10.27
N ALA A 121 -11.06 17.67 11.24
CA ALA A 121 -10.62 16.28 11.13
C ALA A 121 -11.76 15.32 11.46
N VAL A 122 -11.99 14.35 10.60
CA VAL A 122 -12.97 13.28 10.79
C VAL A 122 -12.25 11.95 10.84
N PHE A 123 -12.37 11.21 11.94
CA PHE A 123 -11.82 9.87 12.04
C PHE A 123 -12.81 8.82 11.50
N ARG A 124 -12.31 7.83 10.74
CA ARG A 124 -13.04 6.67 10.25
C ARG A 124 -12.26 5.39 10.53
N LEU A 125 -12.87 4.48 11.27
CA LEU A 125 -12.31 3.15 11.50
C LEU A 125 -12.68 2.22 10.35
N TYR A 126 -11.68 1.61 9.71
CA TYR A 126 -11.83 0.60 8.68
C TYR A 126 -11.73 -0.81 9.28
N ASP A 127 -12.67 -1.66 8.93
CA ASP A 127 -12.70 -3.05 9.39
C ASP A 127 -11.84 -3.95 8.50
N ALA A 128 -10.58 -4.15 8.89
CA ALA A 128 -9.64 -4.99 8.15
C ALA A 128 -10.00 -6.50 8.15
N GLN A 129 -10.96 -6.94 8.97
CA GLN A 129 -11.43 -8.32 8.94
C GLN A 129 -12.36 -8.58 7.75
N ASN A 130 -13.01 -7.53 7.26
CA ASN A 130 -13.88 -7.54 6.08
C ASN A 130 -13.25 -6.76 4.91
N ASP A 131 -11.92 -6.66 4.89
CA ASP A 131 -11.19 -6.03 3.80
C ASP A 131 -11.55 -6.67 2.45
N SER A 132 -11.93 -5.83 1.49
CA SER A 132 -12.28 -6.24 0.14
C SER A 132 -12.39 -5.03 -0.78
N PRO A 133 -12.28 -5.21 -2.11
CA PRO A 133 -12.52 -4.12 -3.06
C PRO A 133 -13.87 -3.42 -2.87
N ALA A 134 -14.91 -4.14 -2.49
CA ALA A 134 -16.24 -3.56 -2.24
C ALA A 134 -16.28 -2.71 -0.97
N ALA A 135 -15.54 -3.10 0.09
CA ALA A 135 -15.44 -2.31 1.32
C ALA A 135 -14.71 -0.99 1.08
N GLU A 136 -13.64 -1.00 0.30
CA GLU A 136 -12.90 0.21 -0.09
C GLU A 136 -13.76 1.16 -0.94
N GLU A 137 -14.54 0.65 -1.89
CA GLU A 137 -15.47 1.46 -2.66
C GLU A 137 -16.57 2.08 -1.78
N GLN A 138 -17.07 1.35 -0.78
CA GLN A 138 -18.03 1.88 0.18
C GLN A 138 -17.41 2.98 1.04
N LEU A 139 -16.15 2.80 1.46
CA LEU A 139 -15.41 3.81 2.22
C LEU A 139 -15.22 5.09 1.39
N CYS A 140 -14.79 4.98 0.12
CA CYS A 140 -14.70 6.11 -0.79
C CYS A 140 -16.04 6.84 -0.94
N ASN A 141 -17.14 6.10 -1.16
CA ASN A 141 -18.47 6.68 -1.27
C ASN A 141 -18.85 7.49 -0.02
N LYS A 142 -18.59 6.94 1.16
CA LYS A 142 -18.87 7.60 2.42
C LYS A 142 -18.06 8.89 2.59
N ILE A 143 -16.76 8.84 2.35
CA ILE A 143 -15.86 9.98 2.52
C ILE A 143 -16.18 11.11 1.52
N THR A 144 -16.44 10.74 0.27
CA THR A 144 -16.63 11.73 -0.80
C THR A 144 -18.05 12.28 -0.89
N GLN A 145 -19.09 11.49 -0.53
CA GLN A 145 -20.49 11.90 -0.64
C GLN A 145 -21.08 12.37 0.68
N ASP A 146 -20.85 11.60 1.78
CA ASP A 146 -21.42 11.95 3.08
C ASP A 146 -20.56 12.99 3.80
N ASP A 147 -19.24 12.75 3.88
CA ASP A 147 -18.31 13.68 4.53
C ASP A 147 -17.95 14.85 3.64
N GLN A 148 -17.95 14.69 2.32
CA GLN A 148 -17.54 15.70 1.34
C GLN A 148 -16.16 16.26 1.64
N ALA A 149 -15.17 15.38 1.85
CA ALA A 149 -13.84 15.75 2.30
C ALA A 149 -12.99 16.37 1.18
N PHE A 150 -12.16 17.36 1.54
CA PHE A 150 -11.09 17.90 0.68
C PHE A 150 -10.00 16.84 0.49
N ALA A 151 -9.60 16.19 1.56
CA ALA A 151 -8.58 15.17 1.53
C ALA A 151 -8.95 13.96 2.38
N VAL A 152 -8.40 12.80 2.03
CA VAL A 152 -8.40 11.59 2.84
C VAL A 152 -6.97 11.14 3.09
N VAL A 153 -6.67 10.76 4.33
CA VAL A 153 -5.43 10.10 4.74
C VAL A 153 -5.75 8.62 4.93
N LEU A 154 -5.18 7.76 4.09
CA LEU A 154 -5.37 6.31 4.15
C LEU A 154 -4.20 5.66 4.89
N THR A 155 -4.48 4.85 5.91
CA THR A 155 -3.47 4.07 6.64
C THR A 155 -3.97 2.65 6.88
N GLY A 156 -3.15 1.65 6.56
CA GLY A 156 -3.41 0.25 6.89
C GLY A 156 -4.49 -0.45 6.07
N GLN A 157 -5.06 0.16 5.04
CA GLN A 157 -5.88 -0.51 4.04
C GLN A 157 -4.98 -1.43 3.18
N PHE A 158 -5.59 -2.45 2.57
CA PHE A 158 -4.87 -3.43 1.77
C PHE A 158 -5.31 -3.50 0.31
N GLN A 159 -6.28 -2.67 -0.10
CA GLN A 159 -6.76 -2.60 -1.47
C GLN A 159 -6.46 -1.23 -2.08
N SER A 160 -6.19 -1.18 -3.38
CA SER A 160 -5.92 0.06 -4.11
C SER A 160 -7.04 0.49 -5.05
N ASN A 161 -8.04 -0.35 -5.24
CA ASN A 161 -9.07 -0.19 -6.26
C ASN A 161 -9.95 1.05 -6.10
N ALA A 162 -10.06 1.60 -4.89
CA ALA A 162 -10.88 2.79 -4.63
C ALA A 162 -10.14 4.13 -4.89
N ARG A 163 -8.83 4.13 -5.14
CA ARG A 163 -8.07 5.37 -5.44
C ARG A 163 -8.67 6.17 -6.62
N PRO A 164 -9.07 5.57 -7.75
CA PRO A 164 -9.75 6.28 -8.82
C PRO A 164 -11.11 6.88 -8.41
N CYS A 165 -11.82 6.27 -7.46
CA CYS A 165 -13.08 6.79 -6.94
C CYS A 165 -12.88 8.17 -6.27
N TYR A 166 -11.83 8.33 -5.47
CA TYR A 166 -11.48 9.61 -4.84
C TYR A 166 -11.10 10.67 -5.89
N ALA A 167 -10.24 10.31 -6.84
CA ALA A 167 -9.80 11.21 -7.90
C ALA A 167 -10.98 11.71 -8.77
N GLN A 168 -11.89 10.81 -9.15
CA GLN A 168 -13.10 11.17 -9.91
C GLN A 168 -14.04 12.14 -9.17
N ARG A 169 -13.92 12.22 -7.85
CA ARG A 169 -14.72 13.09 -6.99
C ARG A 169 -13.94 14.26 -6.41
N GLU A 170 -12.78 14.52 -6.99
CA GLU A 170 -11.93 15.66 -6.66
C GLU A 170 -11.45 15.68 -5.20
N THR A 171 -11.42 14.52 -4.53
CA THR A 171 -10.88 14.35 -3.17
C THR A 171 -9.42 13.97 -3.24
N LEU A 172 -8.56 14.75 -2.60
CA LEU A 172 -7.13 14.49 -2.49
C LEU A 172 -6.88 13.24 -1.64
N VAL A 173 -6.04 12.33 -2.11
CA VAL A 173 -5.62 11.12 -1.39
C VAL A 173 -4.18 11.27 -0.91
N LEU A 174 -3.97 11.22 0.38
CA LEU A 174 -2.67 11.07 1.01
C LEU A 174 -2.54 9.61 1.45
N ASP A 175 -1.92 8.83 0.59
CA ASP A 175 -1.81 7.39 0.76
C ASP A 175 -0.57 7.03 1.58
N THR A 176 -0.80 6.55 2.78
CA THR A 176 0.23 6.04 3.68
C THR A 176 0.07 4.53 3.95
N THR A 177 -0.59 3.84 3.04
CA THR A 177 -0.75 2.38 3.11
C THR A 177 0.50 1.66 2.59
N LEU A 178 0.67 0.40 2.99
CA LEU A 178 1.72 -0.47 2.45
C LEU A 178 1.33 -1.13 1.12
N VAL A 179 0.41 -0.52 0.38
CA VAL A 179 -0.03 -1.02 -0.92
C VAL A 179 0.78 -0.34 -2.02
N ALA A 180 1.35 -1.14 -2.90
CA ALA A 180 2.15 -0.66 -4.02
C ALA A 180 1.42 0.40 -4.86
N THR A 181 2.11 1.49 -5.19
CA THR A 181 1.65 2.53 -6.10
C THR A 181 2.78 2.89 -7.04
N ASP A 182 2.58 2.60 -8.32
CA ASP A 182 3.54 2.82 -9.38
C ASP A 182 3.44 4.23 -9.99
N ASP A 183 4.46 4.62 -10.73
CA ASP A 183 4.53 5.93 -11.37
C ASP A 183 3.38 6.16 -12.36
N VAL A 184 2.94 5.11 -13.06
CA VAL A 184 1.79 5.18 -13.98
C VAL A 184 0.52 5.53 -13.23
N THR A 185 0.27 4.91 -12.10
CA THR A 185 -0.90 5.20 -11.26
C THR A 185 -0.86 6.62 -10.68
N TYR A 186 0.32 7.11 -10.25
CA TYR A 186 0.47 8.49 -9.81
C TYR A 186 0.16 9.49 -10.92
N ASP A 187 0.58 9.22 -12.14
CA ASP A 187 0.32 10.09 -13.29
C ASP A 187 -1.15 10.06 -13.71
N GLU A 188 -1.77 8.88 -13.78
CA GLU A 188 -3.18 8.73 -14.15
C GLU A 188 -4.13 9.40 -13.15
N LEU A 189 -3.79 9.36 -11.86
CA LEU A 189 -4.61 9.94 -10.79
C LEU A 189 -4.18 11.35 -10.37
N SER A 190 -3.23 11.96 -11.10
CA SER A 190 -2.82 13.35 -10.85
C SER A 190 -4.00 14.32 -11.06
N PRO A 191 -4.15 15.35 -10.22
CA PRO A 191 -3.32 15.74 -9.08
C PRO A 191 -3.75 15.16 -7.72
N TYR A 192 -4.55 14.10 -7.71
CA TYR A 192 -5.29 13.68 -6.52
C TYR A 192 -4.58 12.63 -5.65
N LEU A 193 -3.58 11.90 -6.17
CA LEU A 193 -2.90 10.84 -5.43
C LEU A 193 -1.46 11.23 -5.07
N TRP A 194 -1.13 11.14 -3.78
CA TRP A 194 0.19 11.43 -3.23
C TRP A 194 0.52 10.45 -2.10
N SER A 195 1.79 10.12 -1.93
CA SER A 195 2.27 9.40 -0.75
C SER A 195 3.19 10.29 0.08
N PRO A 196 2.78 10.69 1.29
CA PRO A 196 3.63 11.47 2.19
C PRO A 196 4.69 10.64 2.92
N SER A 197 4.64 9.30 2.84
CA SER A 197 5.44 8.41 3.70
C SER A 197 6.24 7.35 2.95
N PHE A 198 5.83 6.94 1.75
CA PHE A 198 6.41 5.81 1.04
C PHE A 198 7.07 6.21 -0.28
N PRO A 199 7.98 5.37 -0.83
CA PRO A 199 8.59 5.59 -2.15
C PRO A 199 7.61 5.24 -3.28
N ALA A 200 7.88 5.73 -4.50
CA ALA A 200 7.28 5.22 -5.72
C ALA A 200 7.73 3.75 -5.95
N TYR A 201 6.80 2.92 -6.38
CA TYR A 201 7.03 1.47 -6.40
C TYR A 201 7.99 1.04 -7.50
N ASP A 202 8.03 1.75 -8.62
CA ASP A 202 9.00 1.49 -9.71
C ASP A 202 10.44 1.66 -9.20
N GLY A 203 10.76 2.81 -8.62
CA GLY A 203 12.09 3.05 -8.03
C GLY A 203 12.42 2.12 -6.86
N PHE A 204 11.42 1.72 -6.07
CA PHE A 204 11.61 0.70 -5.03
C PHE A 204 12.03 -0.66 -5.64
N VAL A 205 11.35 -1.14 -6.67
CA VAL A 205 11.65 -2.45 -7.26
C VAL A 205 13.03 -2.48 -7.90
N GLU A 206 13.43 -1.40 -8.60
CA GLU A 206 14.79 -1.26 -9.12
C GLU A 206 15.84 -1.32 -8.01
N ALA A 207 15.63 -0.54 -6.95
CA ALA A 207 16.53 -0.52 -5.80
C ALA A 207 16.57 -1.88 -5.09
N PHE A 208 15.43 -2.58 -4.97
CA PHE A 208 15.34 -3.85 -4.28
C PHE A 208 16.14 -4.94 -5.00
N VAL A 209 15.97 -5.08 -6.31
CA VAL A 209 16.76 -6.05 -7.09
C VAL A 209 18.25 -5.72 -7.07
N ALA A 210 18.61 -4.43 -7.17
CA ALA A 210 20.01 -3.99 -7.08
C ALA A 210 20.62 -4.32 -5.71
N ALA A 211 19.94 -3.96 -4.61
CA ALA A 211 20.38 -4.23 -3.25
C ALA A 211 20.53 -5.74 -2.97
N LEU A 212 19.61 -6.57 -3.46
CA LEU A 212 19.69 -8.02 -3.34
C LEU A 212 20.88 -8.60 -4.11
N SER A 213 21.20 -8.03 -5.27
CA SER A 213 22.37 -8.42 -6.05
C SER A 213 23.67 -8.07 -5.29
N GLU A 214 23.76 -6.88 -4.72
CA GLU A 214 24.90 -6.42 -3.92
C GLU A 214 25.10 -7.27 -2.65
N GLN A 215 24.01 -7.70 -2.02
CA GLN A 215 24.00 -8.59 -0.84
C GLN A 215 24.21 -10.07 -1.21
N ALA A 216 24.57 -10.37 -2.47
CA ALA A 216 24.82 -11.73 -2.97
C ALA A 216 23.61 -12.69 -2.80
N PHE A 217 22.38 -12.17 -2.69
CA PHE A 217 21.18 -12.99 -2.48
C PHE A 217 20.95 -13.99 -3.62
N PHE A 218 21.33 -13.63 -4.84
CA PHE A 218 21.21 -14.46 -6.03
C PHE A 218 22.44 -15.31 -6.33
N GLU A 219 23.54 -15.18 -5.56
CA GLU A 219 24.79 -15.86 -5.86
C GLU A 219 24.63 -17.39 -5.89
N GLY A 220 25.08 -18.02 -6.99
CA GLY A 220 25.00 -19.47 -7.19
C GLY A 220 23.58 -20.01 -7.39
N ARG A 221 22.63 -19.16 -7.73
CA ARG A 221 21.25 -19.54 -8.05
C ARG A 221 20.94 -19.29 -9.53
N GLU A 222 20.18 -20.22 -10.11
CA GLU A 222 19.65 -20.06 -11.47
C GLU A 222 18.22 -19.52 -11.44
N ARG A 223 17.51 -19.71 -10.31
CA ARG A 223 16.10 -19.33 -10.15
C ARG A 223 15.82 -18.70 -8.81
N VAL A 224 14.83 -17.80 -8.79
CA VAL A 224 14.29 -17.13 -7.59
C VAL A 224 12.78 -17.21 -7.59
N GLY A 225 12.17 -17.45 -6.44
CA GLY A 225 10.72 -17.35 -6.26
C GLY A 225 10.30 -15.90 -6.03
N VAL A 226 9.28 -15.47 -6.73
CA VAL A 226 8.65 -14.16 -6.52
C VAL A 226 7.20 -14.39 -6.11
N VAL A 227 6.84 -14.08 -4.87
CA VAL A 227 5.44 -14.03 -4.44
C VAL A 227 4.94 -12.63 -4.72
N ALA A 228 3.98 -12.50 -5.61
CA ALA A 228 3.46 -11.21 -6.04
C ALA A 228 1.94 -11.12 -5.84
N ASP A 229 1.47 -9.95 -5.41
CA ASP A 229 0.05 -9.64 -5.36
C ASP A 229 -0.52 -9.58 -6.79
N ASP A 230 -1.65 -10.26 -7.02
CA ASP A 230 -2.34 -10.30 -8.31
C ASP A 230 -3.19 -9.04 -8.54
N SER A 231 -2.54 -7.89 -8.60
CA SER A 231 -3.15 -6.60 -8.94
C SER A 231 -2.62 -6.05 -10.26
N PRO A 232 -3.37 -5.15 -10.94
CA PRO A 232 -2.89 -4.52 -12.18
C PRO A 232 -1.53 -3.84 -12.03
N ILE A 233 -1.28 -3.15 -10.92
CA ILE A 233 -0.02 -2.47 -10.62
C ILE A 233 1.12 -3.49 -10.53
N ASN A 234 0.95 -4.53 -9.70
CA ASN A 234 2.00 -5.53 -9.54
C ASN A 234 2.24 -6.34 -10.80
N ARG A 235 1.19 -6.66 -11.58
CA ARG A 235 1.40 -7.33 -12.87
C ARG A 235 2.29 -6.51 -13.79
N ARG A 236 2.01 -5.21 -13.96
CA ARG A 236 2.85 -4.33 -14.77
C ARG A 236 4.28 -4.29 -14.24
N VAL A 237 4.45 -3.98 -12.96
CA VAL A 237 5.78 -3.79 -12.36
C VAL A 237 6.60 -5.08 -12.35
N VAL A 238 5.97 -6.23 -12.07
CA VAL A 238 6.67 -7.52 -12.08
C VAL A 238 7.03 -7.96 -13.49
N GLU A 239 6.11 -7.81 -14.46
CA GLU A 239 6.33 -8.28 -15.82
C GLU A 239 7.25 -7.34 -16.63
N GLU A 240 7.11 -6.02 -16.46
CA GLU A 240 7.82 -5.01 -17.27
C GLU A 240 9.12 -4.52 -16.61
N LEU A 241 9.27 -4.64 -15.29
CA LEU A 241 10.41 -4.11 -14.56
C LEU A 241 11.18 -5.18 -13.78
N ALA A 242 10.53 -5.86 -12.81
CA ALA A 242 11.23 -6.81 -11.94
C ALA A 242 11.81 -8.01 -12.72
N THR A 243 11.03 -8.61 -13.63
CA THR A 243 11.48 -9.77 -14.42
C THR A 243 12.72 -9.45 -15.27
N PRO A 244 12.76 -8.38 -16.08
CA PRO A 244 13.98 -8.02 -16.82
C PRO A 244 15.19 -7.76 -15.92
N LEU A 245 15.00 -7.09 -14.77
CA LEU A 245 16.10 -6.83 -13.82
C LEU A 245 16.65 -8.11 -13.19
N LEU A 246 15.78 -9.07 -12.84
CA LEU A 246 16.19 -10.38 -12.32
C LEU A 246 16.94 -11.20 -13.37
N GLU A 247 16.48 -11.17 -14.63
CA GLU A 247 17.16 -11.83 -15.74
C GLU A 247 18.54 -11.19 -16.01
N GLU A 248 18.67 -9.86 -15.89
CA GLU A 248 19.96 -9.15 -15.99
C GLU A 248 20.87 -9.52 -14.82
N ALA A 249 20.34 -9.74 -13.62
CA ALA A 249 21.06 -10.25 -12.47
C ALA A 249 21.44 -11.74 -12.62
N GLY A 250 21.01 -12.41 -13.67
CA GLY A 250 21.37 -13.79 -14.01
C GLY A 250 20.48 -14.86 -13.36
N VAL A 251 19.29 -14.49 -12.88
CA VAL A 251 18.32 -15.42 -12.28
C VAL A 251 16.98 -15.40 -12.99
N GLU A 252 16.36 -16.56 -13.19
CA GLU A 252 15.03 -16.71 -13.76
C GLU A 252 13.97 -16.64 -12.65
N PRO A 253 13.01 -15.70 -12.68
CA PRO A 253 11.97 -15.64 -11.68
C PRO A 253 10.90 -16.73 -11.90
N GLU A 254 10.55 -17.44 -10.85
CA GLU A 254 9.32 -18.25 -10.77
C GLU A 254 8.27 -17.44 -10.03
N ILE A 255 7.30 -16.89 -10.75
CA ILE A 255 6.31 -15.97 -10.20
C ILE A 255 5.08 -16.72 -9.72
N ALA A 256 4.73 -16.53 -8.45
CA ALA A 256 3.50 -16.98 -7.85
C ALA A 256 2.57 -15.78 -7.60
N TRP A 257 1.53 -15.66 -8.42
CA TRP A 257 0.50 -14.65 -8.27
C TRP A 257 -0.48 -15.03 -7.16
N VAL A 258 -0.69 -14.12 -6.22
CA VAL A 258 -1.56 -14.33 -5.06
C VAL A 258 -2.69 -13.31 -5.08
N ASP A 259 -3.92 -13.79 -5.17
CA ASP A 259 -5.11 -12.94 -5.04
C ASP A 259 -5.27 -12.50 -3.58
N THR A 260 -5.16 -11.20 -3.34
CA THR A 260 -5.23 -10.58 -2.01
C THR A 260 -6.60 -9.93 -1.73
N THR A 261 -7.59 -10.11 -2.61
CA THR A 261 -8.91 -9.48 -2.51
C THR A 261 -9.77 -10.01 -1.36
N ASP A 262 -9.45 -11.19 -0.86
CA ASP A 262 -10.04 -11.76 0.36
C ASP A 262 -9.05 -12.68 1.09
N GLN A 263 -9.28 -12.92 2.38
CA GLN A 263 -8.39 -13.72 3.21
C GLN A 263 -8.26 -15.18 2.76
N GLY A 264 -9.34 -15.79 2.25
CA GLY A 264 -9.32 -17.18 1.81
C GLY A 264 -8.42 -17.37 0.60
N SER A 265 -8.59 -16.52 -0.42
CA SER A 265 -7.75 -16.48 -1.63
C SER A 265 -6.29 -16.21 -1.27
N LEU A 266 -6.02 -15.27 -0.37
CA LEU A 266 -4.69 -14.92 0.11
C LEU A 266 -3.97 -16.13 0.75
N PHE A 267 -4.60 -16.85 1.67
CA PHE A 267 -4.01 -18.06 2.28
C PHE A 267 -3.81 -19.17 1.25
N GLN A 268 -4.80 -19.44 0.40
CA GLN A 268 -4.72 -20.48 -0.63
C GLN A 268 -3.62 -20.19 -1.66
N GLY A 269 -3.49 -18.94 -2.09
CA GLY A 269 -2.44 -18.52 -3.04
C GLY A 269 -1.04 -18.72 -2.48
N ASN A 270 -0.81 -18.32 -1.23
CA ASN A 270 0.47 -18.53 -0.56
C ASN A 270 0.78 -20.03 -0.33
N ASP A 271 -0.22 -20.84 0.03
CA ASP A 271 -0.08 -22.30 0.16
C ASP A 271 0.35 -22.93 -1.17
N GLN A 272 -0.29 -22.54 -2.26
CA GLN A 272 0.07 -23.02 -3.60
C GLN A 272 1.45 -22.54 -4.05
N ALA A 273 1.84 -21.31 -3.72
CA ALA A 273 3.17 -20.76 -4.00
C ALA A 273 4.27 -21.60 -3.33
N ALA A 274 4.10 -21.93 -2.04
CA ALA A 274 5.04 -22.78 -1.30
C ALA A 274 5.19 -24.18 -1.94
N VAL A 275 4.09 -24.80 -2.38
CA VAL A 275 4.11 -26.08 -3.11
C VAL A 275 4.86 -25.97 -4.43
N THR A 276 4.59 -24.91 -5.19
CA THR A 276 5.21 -24.65 -6.50
C THR A 276 6.72 -24.46 -6.35
N PHE A 277 7.15 -23.59 -5.45
CA PHE A 277 8.56 -23.31 -5.22
C PHE A 277 9.35 -24.52 -4.72
N ARG A 278 8.77 -25.29 -3.78
CA ARG A 278 9.36 -26.54 -3.33
C ARG A 278 9.53 -27.54 -4.49
N SER A 279 8.53 -27.67 -5.34
CA SER A 279 8.57 -28.59 -6.49
C SER A 279 9.58 -28.15 -7.54
N ALA A 280 9.81 -26.87 -7.68
CA ALA A 280 10.79 -26.26 -8.57
C ALA A 280 12.21 -26.22 -7.99
N GLY A 281 12.41 -26.62 -6.73
CA GLY A 281 13.70 -26.59 -6.05
C GLY A 281 14.20 -25.20 -5.73
N ILE A 282 13.29 -24.23 -5.56
CA ILE A 282 13.60 -22.84 -5.21
C ILE A 282 13.94 -22.76 -3.74
N ASP A 283 15.01 -22.06 -3.40
CA ASP A 283 15.49 -21.82 -2.03
C ASP A 283 15.76 -20.33 -1.73
N ARG A 284 15.39 -19.44 -2.66
CA ARG A 284 15.40 -17.99 -2.50
C ARG A 284 14.04 -17.44 -2.90
N VAL A 285 13.41 -16.64 -2.01
CA VAL A 285 12.08 -16.08 -2.26
C VAL A 285 12.07 -14.60 -1.92
N MET A 286 11.52 -13.78 -2.80
CA MET A 286 11.27 -12.36 -2.58
C MET A 286 9.78 -12.06 -2.71
N PHE A 287 9.35 -10.91 -2.16
CA PHE A 287 7.94 -10.52 -2.09
C PHE A 287 7.73 -9.18 -2.77
N LEU A 288 6.68 -9.11 -3.59
CA LEU A 288 6.27 -7.88 -4.27
C LEU A 288 4.76 -7.69 -4.14
N GLY A 289 4.33 -6.65 -3.42
CA GLY A 289 2.90 -6.32 -3.30
C GLY A 289 2.35 -6.02 -1.92
N GLY A 290 3.17 -5.95 -0.88
CA GLY A 290 2.79 -5.41 0.42
C GLY A 290 2.72 -6.39 1.60
N ALA A 291 2.43 -5.83 2.76
CA ALA A 291 2.69 -6.36 4.09
C ALA A 291 2.12 -7.75 4.43
N ARG A 292 1.09 -8.20 3.74
CA ARG A 292 0.45 -9.49 4.06
C ARG A 292 1.12 -10.70 3.42
N LEU A 293 1.83 -10.50 2.31
CA LEU A 293 2.36 -11.63 1.52
C LEU A 293 3.44 -12.38 2.28
N ALA A 294 4.49 -11.71 2.70
CA ALA A 294 5.66 -12.33 3.31
C ALA A 294 5.32 -13.08 4.61
N SER A 295 4.55 -12.46 5.51
CA SER A 295 4.19 -13.06 6.81
C SER A 295 3.29 -14.29 6.66
N ILE A 296 2.31 -14.24 5.75
CA ILE A 296 1.42 -15.37 5.50
C ILE A 296 2.17 -16.47 4.75
N PHE A 297 2.98 -16.13 3.75
CA PHE A 297 3.82 -17.10 3.06
C PHE A 297 4.75 -17.83 4.05
N ALA A 298 5.46 -17.11 4.91
CA ALA A 298 6.34 -17.71 5.91
C ALA A 298 5.60 -18.69 6.83
N THR A 299 4.38 -18.32 7.25
CA THR A 299 3.52 -19.17 8.10
C THR A 299 3.11 -20.47 7.39
N VAL A 300 2.63 -20.39 6.15
CA VAL A 300 2.19 -21.59 5.41
C VAL A 300 3.37 -22.44 4.92
N ALA A 301 4.49 -21.81 4.53
CA ALA A 301 5.70 -22.48 4.13
C ALA A 301 6.27 -23.32 5.27
N SER A 302 6.33 -22.77 6.50
CA SER A 302 6.74 -23.49 7.69
C SER A 302 5.85 -24.69 7.98
N ALA A 303 4.53 -24.53 7.86
CA ALA A 303 3.57 -25.63 8.05
C ALA A 303 3.76 -26.77 7.03
N GLN A 304 4.27 -26.47 5.84
CA GLN A 304 4.59 -27.44 4.78
C GLN A 304 6.03 -27.96 4.83
N SER A 305 6.82 -27.57 5.82
CA SER A 305 8.26 -27.87 5.90
C SER A 305 9.03 -27.43 4.64
N PHE A 306 8.64 -26.30 4.05
CA PHE A 306 9.38 -25.63 3.00
C PHE A 306 10.32 -24.61 3.63
N THR A 307 11.60 -24.72 3.34
CA THR A 307 12.65 -23.81 3.82
C THR A 307 13.25 -23.05 2.65
N ALA A 308 13.32 -21.74 2.78
CA ALA A 308 13.97 -20.85 1.83
C ALA A 308 14.54 -19.65 2.59
N THR A 309 15.54 -19.00 2.03
CA THR A 309 15.98 -17.68 2.51
C THR A 309 15.09 -16.62 1.87
N TYR A 310 14.62 -15.66 2.66
CA TYR A 310 13.73 -14.63 2.18
C TYR A 310 14.46 -13.29 1.99
N ALA A 311 14.10 -12.61 0.91
CA ALA A 311 14.40 -11.20 0.72
C ALA A 311 13.19 -10.39 1.15
N ILE A 312 13.38 -9.39 2.01
CA ILE A 312 12.29 -8.63 2.61
C ILE A 312 12.57 -7.11 2.58
N SER A 313 11.52 -6.33 2.71
CA SER A 313 11.60 -4.87 2.68
C SER A 313 10.67 -4.24 3.73
N SER A 314 10.69 -2.93 3.86
CA SER A 314 9.71 -2.21 4.71
C SER A 314 8.27 -2.48 4.32
N PHE A 315 7.98 -2.80 3.06
CA PHE A 315 6.65 -3.22 2.63
C PHE A 315 6.20 -4.54 3.29
N ASP A 316 7.14 -5.36 3.76
CA ASP A 316 6.88 -6.66 4.39
C ASP A 316 6.79 -6.57 5.91
N ASN A 317 7.06 -5.41 6.50
CA ASN A 317 7.06 -5.18 7.93
C ASN A 317 8.03 -6.11 8.68
N PRO A 318 9.36 -5.93 8.53
CA PRO A 318 10.39 -6.80 9.13
C PRO A 318 10.27 -7.02 10.64
N SER A 319 9.93 -5.97 11.41
CA SER A 319 9.74 -6.08 12.85
C SER A 319 8.65 -7.10 13.25
N PHE A 320 7.67 -7.31 12.38
CA PHE A 320 6.62 -8.30 12.59
C PHE A 320 7.19 -9.72 12.71
N PHE A 321 8.17 -10.07 11.90
CA PHE A 321 8.79 -11.40 11.91
C PHE A 321 9.51 -11.65 13.24
N VAL A 322 10.22 -10.66 13.74
CA VAL A 322 10.95 -10.74 15.03
C VAL A 322 10.00 -10.80 16.22
N ASN A 323 8.90 -10.05 16.15
CA ASN A 323 7.94 -9.94 17.26
C ASN A 323 7.00 -11.15 17.40
N ASN A 324 6.98 -12.07 16.43
CA ASN A 324 6.08 -13.22 16.40
C ASN A 324 6.75 -14.60 16.35
N PRO A 325 7.73 -14.91 17.24
CA PRO A 325 8.49 -16.17 17.23
C PRO A 325 7.61 -17.39 17.54
N GLU A 326 6.41 -17.21 18.05
CA GLU A 326 5.44 -18.30 18.32
C GLU A 326 4.70 -18.73 17.05
N THR A 327 4.65 -17.86 16.02
CA THR A 327 3.94 -18.08 14.76
C THR A 327 4.92 -18.22 13.59
N ILE A 328 5.99 -17.46 13.61
CA ILE A 328 7.09 -17.51 12.62
C ILE A 328 8.23 -18.29 13.23
N ASP A 329 8.64 -19.40 12.60
CA ASP A 329 9.79 -20.17 13.03
C ASP A 329 11.04 -19.27 12.97
N PRO A 330 11.77 -19.04 14.07
CA PRO A 330 12.99 -18.23 14.05
C PRO A 330 14.03 -18.67 13.01
N ALA A 331 14.06 -19.94 12.64
CA ALA A 331 14.94 -20.44 11.58
C ALA A 331 14.65 -19.83 10.20
N VAL A 332 13.45 -19.26 9.99
CA VAL A 332 13.09 -18.54 8.75
C VAL A 332 13.84 -17.20 8.64
N LEU A 333 14.23 -16.62 9.77
CA LEU A 333 14.93 -15.33 9.82
C LEU A 333 16.39 -15.43 9.39
N GLU A 334 17.00 -16.62 9.53
CA GLU A 334 18.41 -16.84 9.25
C GLU A 334 18.73 -16.54 7.77
N GLY A 335 19.65 -15.59 7.58
CA GLY A 335 20.08 -15.15 6.25
C GLY A 335 19.08 -14.27 5.50
N MET A 336 18.01 -13.78 6.15
CA MET A 336 17.16 -12.73 5.54
C MET A 336 17.96 -11.47 5.28
N VAL A 337 17.82 -10.95 4.08
CA VAL A 337 18.45 -9.69 3.61
C VAL A 337 17.41 -8.85 2.88
N GLY A 338 17.74 -7.60 2.61
CA GLY A 338 16.87 -6.73 1.83
C GLY A 338 17.16 -5.26 1.99
N LEU A 339 16.12 -4.44 1.91
CA LEU A 339 16.22 -3.00 2.11
C LEU A 339 15.10 -2.45 2.99
N GLY A 340 15.44 -1.44 3.78
CA GLY A 340 14.50 -0.73 4.62
C GLY A 340 14.47 0.77 4.30
N PHE A 341 13.28 1.33 4.29
CA PHE A 341 13.02 2.75 4.10
C PHE A 341 12.05 3.33 5.15
N ASN A 342 11.53 2.48 6.04
CA ASN A 342 10.60 2.87 7.09
C ASN A 342 11.04 2.28 8.45
N PRO A 343 11.90 2.99 9.20
CA PRO A 343 12.43 2.50 10.47
C PRO A 343 11.38 2.04 11.50
N SER A 344 10.15 2.56 11.43
CA SER A 344 9.08 2.15 12.35
C SER A 344 8.58 0.73 12.13
N GLN A 345 8.95 0.11 11.02
CA GLN A 345 8.60 -1.25 10.64
C GLN A 345 9.81 -2.16 10.48
N ASP A 346 11.01 -1.59 10.39
CA ASP A 346 12.21 -2.32 9.99
C ASP A 346 13.03 -2.79 11.18
N VAL A 347 13.39 -1.87 12.08
CA VAL A 347 14.40 -2.11 13.12
C VAL A 347 13.91 -1.65 14.49
N ALA A 348 14.47 -2.26 15.54
CA ALA A 348 14.23 -1.83 16.91
C ALA A 348 15.00 -0.53 17.24
N ASP A 349 14.56 0.21 18.27
CA ASP A 349 15.12 1.51 18.65
C ASP A 349 16.56 1.45 19.18
N ASP A 350 17.03 0.28 19.60
CA ASP A 350 18.43 0.06 19.99
C ASP A 350 19.37 -0.05 18.78
N GLN A 351 18.81 -0.28 17.58
CA GLN A 351 19.54 -0.29 16.32
C GLN A 351 19.58 1.07 15.64
N LEU A 352 18.56 1.88 15.87
CA LEU A 352 18.49 3.25 15.37
C LEU A 352 17.77 4.12 16.42
N ALA A 353 18.49 5.06 17.02
CA ALA A 353 17.98 5.93 18.10
C ALA A 353 16.60 6.51 17.77
N TRP A 354 15.77 6.71 18.79
CA TRP A 354 14.41 7.23 18.69
C TRP A 354 14.19 8.44 19.59
N PRO A 355 13.68 9.59 19.06
CA PRO A 355 13.64 9.95 17.62
C PRO A 355 15.04 10.24 17.06
N THR A 356 15.23 10.08 15.74
CA THR A 356 16.51 10.33 15.06
C THR A 356 16.49 11.58 14.19
N SER A 357 15.41 11.74 13.39
CA SER A 357 15.28 12.85 12.45
C SER A 357 14.57 14.05 13.08
N GLU A 358 14.74 15.24 12.47
CA GLU A 358 13.98 16.43 12.83
C GLU A 358 12.47 16.22 12.61
N ALA A 359 12.10 15.52 11.54
CA ALA A 359 10.72 15.18 11.23
C ALA A 359 10.07 14.26 12.27
N GLU A 360 10.80 13.21 12.71
CA GLU A 360 10.34 12.37 13.83
C GLU A 360 10.16 13.17 15.11
N THR A 361 11.16 14.02 15.44
CA THR A 361 11.12 14.87 16.64
C THR A 361 9.91 15.79 16.62
N GLN A 362 9.66 16.46 15.49
CA GLN A 362 8.49 17.33 15.33
C GLN A 362 7.18 16.57 15.50
N CYS A 363 7.05 15.36 14.90
CA CYS A 363 5.85 14.54 15.05
C CYS A 363 5.63 14.11 16.52
N VAL A 364 6.67 13.66 17.20
CA VAL A 364 6.59 13.28 18.63
C VAL A 364 6.16 14.46 19.50
N GLU A 365 6.70 15.66 19.24
CA GLU A 365 6.34 16.89 19.96
C GLU A 365 4.87 17.27 19.73
N MET A 366 4.36 17.17 18.51
CA MET A 366 2.94 17.42 18.19
C MET A 366 2.00 16.59 19.06
N TYR A 367 2.29 15.31 19.23
CA TYR A 367 1.50 14.41 20.06
C TYR A 367 1.71 14.65 21.56
N ALA A 368 2.93 14.96 21.96
CA ALA A 368 3.27 15.23 23.37
C ALA A 368 2.54 16.43 23.93
N GLU A 369 2.26 17.47 23.13
CA GLU A 369 1.44 18.62 23.53
C GLU A 369 0.02 18.22 23.94
N ALA A 370 -0.52 17.15 23.35
CA ALA A 370 -1.82 16.56 23.72
C ALA A 370 -1.71 15.48 24.81
N GLY A 371 -0.52 15.24 25.37
CA GLY A 371 -0.28 14.23 26.39
C GLY A 371 -0.17 12.80 25.85
N ILE A 372 0.02 12.63 24.54
CA ILE A 372 0.26 11.32 23.91
C ILE A 372 1.77 11.12 23.80
N SER A 373 2.27 9.98 24.28
CA SER A 373 3.68 9.60 24.21
C SER A 373 3.83 8.21 23.61
N PHE A 374 4.96 7.97 22.97
CA PHE A 374 5.30 6.70 22.36
C PHE A 374 6.55 6.12 23.02
N ASP A 375 6.47 4.87 23.49
CA ASP A 375 7.59 4.20 24.16
C ASP A 375 8.66 3.75 23.15
N SER A 376 8.28 3.60 21.87
CA SER A 376 9.17 3.15 20.79
C SER A 376 8.70 3.72 19.44
N ARG A 377 9.57 3.69 18.44
CA ARG A 377 9.21 4.03 17.05
C ARG A 377 8.11 3.09 16.52
N GLU A 378 8.17 1.79 16.84
CA GLU A 378 7.11 0.85 16.47
C GLU A 378 5.76 1.22 17.07
N SER A 379 5.72 1.74 18.30
CA SER A 379 4.45 2.22 18.91
C SER A 379 3.91 3.48 18.22
N ALA A 380 4.76 4.26 17.56
CA ALA A 380 4.37 5.45 16.79
C ALA A 380 4.02 5.14 15.31
N ARG A 381 4.09 3.88 14.86
CA ARG A 381 3.95 3.49 13.44
C ARG A 381 2.63 3.90 12.76
N VAL A 382 1.57 4.19 13.53
CA VAL A 382 0.30 4.72 13.02
C VAL A 382 0.28 6.25 13.08
N ALA A 383 0.85 6.80 14.13
CA ALA A 383 0.89 8.25 14.37
C ALA A 383 1.82 8.99 13.41
N LEU A 384 2.98 8.43 13.08
CA LEU A 384 3.94 9.06 12.17
C LEU A 384 3.36 9.29 10.75
N PRO A 385 2.71 8.32 10.09
CA PRO A 385 2.05 8.56 8.80
C PRO A 385 0.96 9.63 8.85
N TYR A 386 0.17 9.70 9.92
CA TYR A 386 -0.81 10.79 10.10
C TYR A 386 -0.14 12.15 10.23
N CYS A 387 0.96 12.21 10.98
CA CYS A 387 1.75 13.43 11.12
C CYS A 387 2.35 13.85 9.78
N ASP A 388 2.94 12.95 9.01
CA ASP A 388 3.49 13.24 7.68
C ASP A 388 2.42 13.81 6.75
N ALA A 389 1.22 13.21 6.74
CA ALA A 389 0.11 13.71 5.96
C ALA A 389 -0.34 15.11 6.39
N ALA A 390 -0.43 15.37 7.70
CA ALA A 390 -0.82 16.68 8.23
C ALA A 390 0.23 17.76 7.91
N ARG A 391 1.53 17.45 8.07
CA ARG A 391 2.64 18.34 7.71
C ARG A 391 2.64 18.66 6.21
N LEU A 392 2.46 17.66 5.36
CA LEU A 392 2.43 17.86 3.92
C LEU A 392 1.22 18.69 3.49
N LEU A 393 0.04 18.45 4.09
CA LEU A 393 -1.16 19.27 3.86
C LEU A 393 -0.94 20.73 4.20
N GLN A 394 -0.32 21.02 5.36
CA GLN A 394 -0.03 22.39 5.76
C GLN A 394 0.98 23.05 4.83
N LEU A 395 2.08 22.38 4.50
CA LEU A 395 3.14 22.92 3.64
C LEU A 395 2.62 23.27 2.25
N GLY A 396 1.89 22.35 1.61
CA GLY A 396 1.32 22.57 0.28
C GLY A 396 0.20 23.62 0.25
N ALA A 397 -0.35 23.99 1.42
CA ALA A 397 -1.48 24.92 1.51
C ALA A 397 -1.08 26.33 1.97
N GLN A 398 0.18 26.61 2.31
CA GLN A 398 0.59 27.85 2.99
C GLN A 398 0.12 29.13 2.32
N ASP A 399 0.17 29.23 1.01
CA ASP A 399 -0.15 30.42 0.23
C ASP A 399 -1.45 30.31 -0.59
N LEU A 400 -2.30 29.30 -0.30
CA LEU A 400 -3.48 28.98 -1.10
C LEU A 400 -4.80 29.45 -0.48
N THR A 401 -4.83 30.63 0.15
CA THR A 401 -5.98 31.13 0.90
C THR A 401 -7.28 31.16 0.06
N ASP A 402 -7.23 31.63 -1.18
CA ASP A 402 -8.41 31.80 -2.05
C ASP A 402 -8.53 30.73 -3.14
N ASN A 403 -7.55 29.83 -3.24
CA ASN A 403 -7.45 28.86 -4.34
C ASN A 403 -7.00 27.46 -3.84
N LEU A 404 -7.53 27.04 -2.69
CA LEU A 404 -7.18 25.71 -2.14
C LEU A 404 -7.99 24.62 -2.86
N ASN A 405 -7.40 24.01 -3.87
CA ASN A 405 -7.87 22.83 -4.57
C ASN A 405 -6.71 21.87 -4.86
N ALA A 406 -7.00 20.64 -5.29
CA ALA A 406 -5.98 19.61 -5.47
C ALA A 406 -4.87 20.02 -6.47
N SER A 407 -5.21 20.70 -7.57
CA SER A 407 -4.22 21.14 -8.56
C SER A 407 -3.28 22.20 -8.02
N ALA A 408 -3.82 23.22 -7.35
CA ALA A 408 -3.01 24.29 -6.76
C ALA A 408 -2.13 23.76 -5.62
N TRP A 409 -2.72 22.88 -4.79
CA TRP A 409 -2.02 22.23 -3.69
C TRP A 409 -0.88 21.33 -4.22
N GLY A 410 -1.16 20.50 -5.23
CA GLY A 410 -0.16 19.62 -5.84
C GLY A 410 1.02 20.40 -6.43
N SER A 411 0.75 21.50 -7.15
CA SER A 411 1.82 22.38 -7.66
C SER A 411 2.68 22.98 -6.54
N ALA A 412 2.04 23.40 -5.44
CA ALA A 412 2.79 23.92 -4.29
C ALA A 412 3.64 22.83 -3.61
N VAL A 413 3.16 21.59 -3.53
CA VAL A 413 3.93 20.45 -3.01
C VAL A 413 5.11 20.11 -3.93
N GLU A 414 4.93 20.17 -5.24
CA GLU A 414 6.05 20.00 -6.18
C GLU A 414 7.15 21.06 -5.96
N ASP A 415 6.76 22.29 -5.62
CA ASP A 415 7.71 23.39 -5.30
C ASP A 415 8.39 23.19 -3.93
N VAL A 416 7.73 22.57 -2.94
CA VAL A 416 8.37 22.16 -1.67
C VAL A 416 9.49 21.16 -1.94
N GLY A 417 9.28 20.26 -2.86
CA GLY A 417 10.29 19.33 -3.33
C GLY A 417 10.89 18.45 -2.23
N THR A 418 12.19 18.22 -2.30
CA THR A 418 12.94 17.38 -1.36
C THR A 418 13.10 17.97 0.04
N ASP A 419 12.68 19.23 0.27
CA ASP A 419 12.70 19.83 1.61
C ASP A 419 11.67 19.19 2.55
N PHE A 420 10.63 18.56 1.99
CA PHE A 420 9.77 17.68 2.79
C PHE A 420 10.45 16.33 3.01
N VAL A 421 10.86 16.09 4.25
CA VAL A 421 11.37 14.78 4.68
C VAL A 421 10.29 14.10 5.51
N PRO A 422 9.84 12.87 5.15
CA PRO A 422 8.88 12.14 5.95
C PRO A 422 9.49 11.71 7.30
N ALA A 423 8.69 11.74 8.35
CA ALA A 423 9.07 11.21 9.66
C ALA A 423 9.21 9.68 9.64
N THR A 424 8.57 9.04 8.68
CA THR A 424 8.65 7.60 8.44
C THR A 424 9.87 7.17 7.60
N GLY A 425 10.66 8.10 7.07
CA GLY A 425 11.75 7.81 6.12
C GLY A 425 13.06 8.53 6.46
N PHE A 426 14.01 8.49 5.54
CA PHE A 426 15.33 9.07 5.73
C PHE A 426 15.52 10.41 5.00
N THR A 427 15.07 10.49 3.74
CA THR A 427 15.22 11.70 2.90
C THR A 427 13.95 11.97 2.10
N GLY A 428 13.80 13.21 1.60
CA GLY A 428 12.68 13.62 0.76
C GLY A 428 12.91 13.34 -0.73
N ALA A 429 11.81 13.08 -1.47
CA ALA A 429 11.83 12.82 -2.91
C ALA A 429 10.81 13.62 -3.74
N LEU A 430 9.92 14.39 -3.12
CA LEU A 430 8.91 15.16 -3.84
C LEU A 430 9.53 16.12 -4.85
N GLY A 431 8.77 16.51 -5.86
CA GLY A 431 9.21 17.44 -6.90
C GLY A 431 8.34 17.35 -8.14
N PRO A 432 8.66 18.09 -9.21
CA PRO A 432 7.89 18.03 -10.43
C PRO A 432 7.74 16.61 -10.97
N GLY A 433 6.48 16.15 -11.10
CA GLY A 433 6.14 14.79 -11.51
C GLY A 433 6.38 13.70 -10.46
N ARG A 434 6.89 14.02 -9.27
CA ARG A 434 7.19 13.05 -8.19
C ARG A 434 6.25 13.26 -7.02
N ARG A 435 5.42 12.26 -6.75
CA ARG A 435 4.31 12.32 -5.77
C ARG A 435 4.47 11.39 -4.59
N ALA A 436 5.61 10.71 -4.49
CA ALA A 436 5.98 9.84 -3.39
C ALA A 436 7.15 10.46 -2.60
N ALA A 437 7.00 10.61 -1.29
CA ALA A 437 7.88 11.45 -0.49
C ALA A 437 9.17 10.76 -0.02
N SER A 438 9.19 9.42 0.13
CA SER A 438 10.39 8.72 0.61
C SER A 438 11.46 8.64 -0.48
N GLY A 439 12.64 9.23 -0.20
CA GLY A 439 13.69 9.43 -1.20
C GLY A 439 14.87 8.46 -1.12
N SER A 440 15.00 7.69 -0.04
CA SER A 440 16.15 6.80 0.13
C SER A 440 15.82 5.58 0.99
N TYR A 441 16.69 4.60 0.90
CA TYR A 441 16.65 3.35 1.65
C TYR A 441 18.03 3.04 2.27
N ARG A 442 18.09 2.04 3.15
CA ARG A 442 19.30 1.38 3.62
C ARG A 442 19.21 -0.10 3.34
N THR A 443 20.34 -0.75 3.05
CA THR A 443 20.40 -2.21 3.06
C THR A 443 20.15 -2.72 4.47
N MET A 444 19.53 -3.88 4.57
CA MET A 444 19.09 -4.46 5.83
C MET A 444 19.34 -5.96 5.84
N ALA A 445 19.77 -6.47 6.98
CA ALA A 445 19.95 -7.91 7.20
C ALA A 445 19.45 -8.32 8.59
N PHE A 446 19.07 -9.58 8.74
CA PHE A 446 18.83 -10.16 10.06
C PHE A 446 20.17 -10.53 10.71
N ASP A 447 20.36 -10.07 11.94
CA ASP A 447 21.54 -10.36 12.76
C ASP A 447 21.15 -11.33 13.90
N ASP A 448 21.74 -12.54 13.87
CA ASP A 448 21.52 -13.57 14.89
C ASP A 448 22.00 -13.13 16.28
N GLY A 449 22.99 -12.23 16.36
CA GLY A 449 23.58 -11.76 17.62
C GLY A 449 22.60 -10.97 18.48
N CYS A 450 21.75 -10.12 17.85
CA CYS A 450 20.67 -9.42 18.53
C CYS A 450 19.31 -10.10 18.35
N SER A 451 19.18 -11.04 17.42
CA SER A 451 17.91 -11.57 16.93
C SER A 451 17.00 -10.46 16.43
N CYS A 452 17.54 -9.55 15.66
CA CYS A 452 16.88 -8.36 15.15
C CYS A 452 17.32 -8.03 13.72
N PHE A 453 16.59 -7.16 13.02
CA PHE A 453 17.06 -6.56 11.78
C PHE A 453 17.96 -5.36 12.09
N VAL A 454 19.03 -5.23 11.31
CA VAL A 454 19.97 -4.11 11.37
C VAL A 454 20.14 -3.49 10.00
N TYR A 455 20.34 -2.17 9.98
CA TYR A 455 20.79 -1.48 8.77
C TYR A 455 22.31 -1.61 8.64
N GLU A 456 22.79 -1.92 7.44
CA GLU A 456 24.22 -2.13 7.22
C GLU A 456 24.95 -0.86 6.82
N ASP A 457 24.37 -0.03 5.93
CA ASP A 457 25.02 1.13 5.31
C ASP A 457 24.23 2.44 5.49
N GLY A 458 24.79 3.53 4.95
CA GLY A 458 24.14 4.83 4.91
C GLY A 458 23.00 4.89 3.90
N ASP A 459 22.38 6.09 3.80
CA ASP A 459 21.25 6.30 2.91
C ASP A 459 21.65 6.20 1.44
N VAL A 460 20.94 5.36 0.69
CA VAL A 460 21.05 5.19 -0.75
C VAL A 460 19.78 5.77 -1.39
N ALA A 461 19.92 6.68 -2.35
CA ALA A 461 18.77 7.27 -3.02
C ALA A 461 18.03 6.23 -3.88
N PHE A 462 16.69 6.27 -3.83
CA PHE A 462 15.90 5.52 -4.80
C PHE A 462 16.14 6.05 -6.21
N PRO A 463 16.19 5.17 -7.23
CA PRO A 463 16.09 5.58 -8.62
C PRO A 463 14.88 6.49 -8.84
N GLN A 464 15.04 7.52 -9.63
CA GLN A 464 13.97 8.46 -9.96
C GLN A 464 13.58 8.28 -11.41
N PRO A 465 12.30 8.46 -11.78
CA PRO A 465 11.80 8.29 -13.13
C PRO A 465 12.41 9.26 -14.13
#